data_476817d847f722cf68517fa209dc6bb8
#
_entry.id   476817d847f722cf68517fa209dc6bb8
#
_cell.length_a   1.000
_cell.length_b   1.000
_cell.length_c   1.000
_cell.angle_alpha   90.00
_cell.angle_beta   90.00
_cell.angle_gamma   90.00
#
_symmetry.space_group_name_H-M   'P 1'
#
loop_
_entity.id
_entity.type
_entity.pdbx_description
1 polymer ?
#
loop_
_entity_poly.entity_id
_entity_poly.type
_entity_poly.pdbx_seq_one_letter_code
_entity_poly.pdbx_strand_id
1 'polypeptide(L)'
;MPIIVVSCPRGPVPETLFAPMIDLHCHILPGVDDGSLDLADSLAMARQAVNDGIERVCATPHIRHDHDVRIEQIAGRIEQLNRALSDEGLPVEVLPGGEVAETAVEGLSDEELGHVSLGAGRWILLEPAPGPLSDTLIARVGHLAERGHRSLIAHPERHLSADMYERIAALIAEGALVQATADFFLRERFADGMRMLAEQGLVHILSSDAHSSHGGRPLHMAEAFERLTEIESVAPHLEWMRNVAPQAIVDGHELTVPFGSRSR
;
A
#
# COMPACT_ATOMS: atom_id res chain seq x y z
N MET A 1 -39.31 19.38 25.38
CA MET A 1 -38.31 20.00 24.48
C MET A 1 -38.10 19.06 23.31
N PRO A 2 -38.35 19.47 22.06
CA PRO A 2 -38.14 18.61 20.91
C PRO A 2 -36.64 18.53 20.60
N ILE A 3 -36.17 17.31 20.38
CA ILE A 3 -34.82 17.02 19.92
C ILE A 3 -34.74 17.39 18.45
N ILE A 4 -33.96 18.40 18.12
CA ILE A 4 -33.68 18.80 16.74
C ILE A 4 -32.62 17.83 16.22
N VAL A 5 -33.03 16.87 15.39
CA VAL A 5 -32.11 16.04 14.60
C VAL A 5 -31.62 16.90 13.45
N VAL A 6 -30.41 17.43 13.55
CA VAL A 6 -29.74 18.09 12.44
C VAL A 6 -29.21 16.98 11.52
N SER A 7 -29.92 16.71 10.43
CA SER A 7 -29.39 15.92 9.33
C SER A 7 -28.36 16.79 8.59
N CYS A 8 -27.09 16.43 8.71
CA CYS A 8 -26.05 16.99 7.85
C CYS A 8 -26.31 16.46 6.42
N PRO A 9 -26.55 17.32 5.41
CA PRO A 9 -26.67 16.85 4.03
C PRO A 9 -25.29 16.36 3.59
N ARG A 10 -25.13 15.05 3.42
CA ARG A 10 -23.98 14.50 2.70
C ARG A 10 -24.09 15.07 1.28
N GLY A 11 -23.12 15.90 0.89
CA GLY A 11 -22.97 16.30 -0.51
C GLY A 11 -22.78 15.06 -1.39
N PRO A 12 -23.01 15.16 -2.71
CA PRO A 12 -22.77 14.06 -3.61
C PRO A 12 -21.32 13.60 -3.47
N VAL A 13 -21.12 12.29 -3.22
CA VAL A 13 -19.80 11.65 -3.23
C VAL A 13 -19.22 11.88 -4.62
N PRO A 14 -17.98 12.41 -4.74
CA PRO A 14 -17.38 12.64 -6.05
C PRO A 14 -17.36 11.36 -6.90
N GLU A 15 -17.68 11.46 -8.19
CA GLU A 15 -17.67 10.32 -9.13
C GLU A 15 -16.32 9.59 -9.14
N THR A 16 -15.23 10.27 -8.82
CA THR A 16 -13.87 9.74 -8.68
C THR A 16 -13.73 8.66 -7.61
N LEU A 17 -14.62 8.63 -6.61
CA LEU A 17 -14.66 7.54 -5.63
C LEU A 17 -15.24 6.23 -6.18
N PHE A 18 -15.75 6.23 -7.40
CA PHE A 18 -16.24 5.03 -8.09
C PHE A 18 -15.24 4.51 -9.15
N ALA A 19 -14.11 5.20 -9.36
CA ALA A 19 -13.07 4.68 -10.23
C ALA A 19 -12.39 3.44 -9.60
N PRO A 20 -11.97 2.46 -10.43
CA PRO A 20 -11.32 1.24 -9.96
C PRO A 20 -10.09 1.54 -9.11
N MET A 21 -9.91 0.77 -8.04
CA MET A 21 -8.75 0.89 -7.16
C MET A 21 -7.65 -0.10 -7.51
N ILE A 22 -6.42 0.28 -7.17
CA ILE A 22 -5.25 -0.60 -7.21
C ILE A 22 -4.72 -0.72 -5.79
N ASP A 23 -4.64 -1.94 -5.28
CA ASP A 23 -3.96 -2.23 -4.03
C ASP A 23 -2.48 -2.57 -4.28
N LEU A 24 -1.58 -1.75 -3.75
CA LEU A 24 -0.14 -1.89 -3.97
C LEU A 24 0.55 -2.77 -2.91
N HIS A 25 -0.19 -3.28 -1.91
CA HIS A 25 0.37 -4.06 -0.81
C HIS A 25 -0.63 -5.12 -0.33
N CYS A 26 -0.41 -6.38 -0.73
CA CYS A 26 -1.27 -7.50 -0.36
C CYS A 26 -0.54 -8.84 -0.43
N HIS A 27 -0.70 -9.69 0.59
CA HIS A 27 -0.10 -11.02 0.67
C HIS A 27 -1.07 -12.08 0.13
N ILE A 28 -1.51 -11.90 -1.12
CA ILE A 28 -2.55 -12.71 -1.75
C ILE A 28 -2.04 -14.05 -2.32
N LEU A 29 -0.71 -14.27 -2.45
CA LEU A 29 -0.18 -15.50 -3.04
C LEU A 29 -0.35 -16.69 -2.09
N PRO A 30 -0.95 -17.81 -2.53
CA PRO A 30 -1.29 -18.92 -1.65
C PRO A 30 -0.05 -19.65 -1.13
N GLY A 31 0.11 -19.72 0.20
CA GLY A 31 1.12 -20.49 0.90
C GLY A 31 2.56 -20.07 0.59
N VAL A 32 2.79 -18.78 0.35
CA VAL A 32 4.12 -18.21 0.03
C VAL A 32 4.80 -17.65 1.27
N ASP A 33 4.06 -16.95 2.09
CA ASP A 33 4.50 -16.30 3.34
C ASP A 33 3.44 -16.47 4.44
N ASP A 34 3.30 -15.50 5.34
CA ASP A 34 2.28 -15.47 6.39
C ASP A 34 0.94 -14.85 5.91
N GLY A 35 0.79 -14.64 4.60
CA GLY A 35 -0.43 -14.16 3.96
C GLY A 35 -1.45 -15.28 3.73
N SER A 36 -2.04 -15.30 2.53
CA SER A 36 -3.04 -16.29 2.13
C SER A 36 -2.57 -17.72 2.38
N LEU A 37 -3.35 -18.49 3.11
CA LEU A 37 -2.99 -19.85 3.52
C LEU A 37 -2.94 -20.82 2.33
N ASP A 38 -3.92 -20.72 1.44
CA ASP A 38 -4.09 -21.58 0.28
C ASP A 38 -4.88 -20.88 -0.84
N LEU A 39 -5.09 -21.59 -1.97
CA LEU A 39 -5.83 -21.03 -3.10
C LEU A 39 -7.26 -20.63 -2.73
N ALA A 40 -7.93 -21.35 -1.84
CA ALA A 40 -9.30 -21.01 -1.44
C ALA A 40 -9.35 -19.70 -0.68
N ASP A 41 -8.35 -19.43 0.19
CA ASP A 41 -8.20 -18.16 0.90
C ASP A 41 -7.85 -17.02 -0.07
N SER A 42 -6.93 -17.22 -1.02
CA SER A 42 -6.62 -16.24 -2.08
C SER A 42 -7.86 -15.85 -2.90
N LEU A 43 -8.67 -16.83 -3.31
CA LEU A 43 -9.92 -16.58 -4.03
C LEU A 43 -10.95 -15.83 -3.17
N ALA A 44 -11.00 -16.11 -1.86
CA ALA A 44 -11.87 -15.38 -0.95
C ALA A 44 -11.39 -13.93 -0.73
N MET A 45 -10.07 -13.70 -0.63
CA MET A 45 -9.49 -12.35 -0.61
C MET A 45 -9.82 -11.59 -1.91
N ALA A 46 -9.69 -12.24 -3.07
CA ALA A 46 -10.05 -11.62 -4.35
C ALA A 46 -11.54 -11.24 -4.42
N ARG A 47 -12.46 -12.04 -3.83
CA ARG A 47 -13.87 -11.67 -3.72
C ARG A 47 -14.07 -10.44 -2.82
N GLN A 48 -13.28 -10.28 -1.75
CA GLN A 48 -13.29 -9.06 -0.95
C GLN A 48 -12.84 -7.87 -1.79
N ALA A 49 -11.76 -8.01 -2.58
CA ALA A 49 -11.29 -6.96 -3.49
C ALA A 49 -12.36 -6.51 -4.48
N VAL A 50 -13.05 -7.46 -5.15
CA VAL A 50 -14.17 -7.15 -6.07
C VAL A 50 -15.27 -6.37 -5.36
N ASN A 51 -15.67 -6.80 -4.17
CA ASN A 51 -16.74 -6.17 -3.40
C ASN A 51 -16.37 -4.74 -2.96
N ASP A 52 -15.08 -4.46 -2.81
CA ASP A 52 -14.54 -3.14 -2.41
C ASP A 52 -14.22 -2.24 -3.61
N GLY A 53 -14.37 -2.74 -4.86
CA GLY A 53 -14.06 -2.01 -6.08
C GLY A 53 -12.56 -1.97 -6.42
N ILE A 54 -11.80 -2.94 -5.93
CA ILE A 54 -10.38 -3.12 -6.27
C ILE A 54 -10.30 -4.03 -7.49
N GLU A 55 -9.70 -3.55 -8.57
CA GLU A 55 -9.55 -4.29 -9.83
C GLU A 55 -8.16 -4.88 -10.03
N ARG A 56 -7.14 -4.30 -9.40
CA ARG A 56 -5.76 -4.81 -9.45
C ARG A 56 -5.13 -4.84 -8.08
N VAL A 57 -4.33 -5.88 -7.85
CA VAL A 57 -3.63 -6.12 -6.57
C VAL A 57 -2.19 -6.47 -6.87
N CYS A 58 -1.23 -5.72 -6.35
CA CYS A 58 0.16 -6.16 -6.33
C CYS A 58 0.32 -7.26 -5.28
N ALA A 59 0.73 -8.45 -5.73
CA ALA A 59 1.16 -9.49 -4.81
C ALA A 59 2.53 -9.11 -4.23
N THR A 60 2.59 -8.87 -2.94
CA THR A 60 3.79 -8.39 -2.26
C THR A 60 4.22 -9.34 -1.13
N PRO A 61 4.61 -10.59 -1.47
CA PRO A 61 5.12 -11.49 -0.45
C PRO A 61 6.37 -10.90 0.21
N HIS A 62 6.59 -11.27 1.46
CA HIS A 62 7.76 -10.83 2.22
C HIS A 62 9.07 -11.28 1.58
N ILE A 63 9.94 -10.33 1.25
CA ILE A 63 11.31 -10.58 0.79
C ILE A 63 12.26 -10.27 1.95
N ARG A 64 12.41 -11.26 2.85
CA ARG A 64 13.21 -11.13 4.07
C ARG A 64 13.74 -12.50 4.49
N HIS A 65 14.78 -12.50 5.33
CA HIS A 65 15.56 -13.69 5.68
C HIS A 65 14.80 -14.76 6.48
N ASP A 66 13.69 -14.42 7.10
CA ASP A 66 12.86 -15.32 7.91
C ASP A 66 11.67 -15.91 7.13
N HIS A 67 11.53 -15.56 5.84
CA HIS A 67 10.58 -16.14 4.91
C HIS A 67 11.36 -16.80 3.74
N ASP A 68 11.10 -18.08 3.45
CA ASP A 68 11.74 -18.80 2.31
C ASP A 68 10.99 -18.49 1.00
N VAL A 69 10.88 -17.21 0.65
CA VAL A 69 10.25 -16.77 -0.59
C VAL A 69 11.26 -16.77 -1.72
N ARG A 70 10.97 -17.55 -2.76
CA ARG A 70 11.82 -17.66 -3.95
C ARG A 70 11.37 -16.65 -5.00
N ILE A 71 12.15 -15.58 -5.17
CA ILE A 71 11.83 -14.46 -6.07
C ILE A 71 11.55 -14.93 -7.49
N GLU A 72 12.35 -15.89 -8.00
CA GLU A 72 12.21 -16.45 -9.34
C GLU A 72 10.90 -17.23 -9.56
N GLN A 73 10.19 -17.60 -8.50
CA GLN A 73 8.91 -18.32 -8.59
C GLN A 73 7.69 -17.38 -8.52
N ILE A 74 7.84 -16.13 -8.09
CA ILE A 74 6.74 -15.20 -7.87
C ILE A 74 5.90 -15.03 -9.15
N ALA A 75 6.54 -14.77 -10.28
CA ALA A 75 5.85 -14.59 -11.56
C ALA A 75 4.98 -15.80 -11.94
N GLY A 76 5.52 -17.02 -11.82
CA GLY A 76 4.77 -18.23 -12.11
C GLY A 76 3.60 -18.48 -11.17
N ARG A 77 3.72 -18.09 -9.90
CA ARG A 77 2.62 -18.17 -8.91
C ARG A 77 1.51 -17.15 -9.21
N ILE A 78 1.89 -15.94 -9.62
CA ILE A 78 0.93 -14.90 -10.07
C ILE A 78 0.14 -15.39 -11.28
N GLU A 79 0.81 -15.96 -12.28
CA GLU A 79 0.13 -16.52 -13.45
C GLU A 79 -0.85 -17.64 -13.09
N GLN A 80 -0.48 -18.50 -12.13
CA GLN A 80 -1.37 -19.58 -11.65
C GLN A 80 -2.59 -18.99 -10.94
N LEU A 81 -2.40 -17.98 -10.08
CA LEU A 81 -3.49 -17.33 -9.37
C LEU A 81 -4.42 -16.58 -10.36
N ASN A 82 -3.87 -15.83 -11.31
CA ASN A 82 -4.66 -15.12 -12.32
C ASN A 82 -5.50 -16.07 -13.18
N ARG A 83 -4.98 -17.26 -13.52
CA ARG A 83 -5.78 -18.30 -14.19
C ARG A 83 -6.94 -18.76 -13.30
N ALA A 84 -6.68 -19.04 -12.02
CA ALA A 84 -7.73 -19.47 -11.11
C ALA A 84 -8.81 -18.38 -10.89
N LEU A 85 -8.41 -17.11 -10.83
CA LEU A 85 -9.34 -15.97 -10.76
C LEU A 85 -10.23 -15.90 -12.00
N SER A 86 -9.64 -16.08 -13.18
CA SER A 86 -10.38 -16.11 -14.45
C SER A 86 -11.37 -17.28 -14.52
N ASP A 87 -10.96 -18.47 -14.08
CA ASP A 87 -11.81 -19.68 -14.06
C ASP A 87 -13.00 -19.50 -13.10
N GLU A 88 -12.82 -18.74 -12.01
CA GLU A 88 -13.87 -18.37 -11.04
C GLU A 88 -14.70 -17.14 -11.47
N GLY A 89 -14.35 -16.49 -12.58
CA GLY A 89 -15.02 -15.28 -13.07
C GLY A 89 -14.84 -14.05 -12.18
N LEU A 90 -13.72 -13.99 -11.46
CA LEU A 90 -13.37 -12.85 -10.58
C LEU A 90 -12.58 -11.81 -11.39
N PRO A 91 -13.10 -10.57 -11.57
CA PRO A 91 -12.47 -9.53 -12.38
C PRO A 91 -11.39 -8.76 -11.59
N VAL A 92 -10.43 -9.49 -11.04
CA VAL A 92 -9.26 -8.92 -10.34
C VAL A 92 -8.02 -9.43 -11.03
N GLU A 93 -7.09 -8.52 -11.32
CA GLU A 93 -5.78 -8.83 -11.86
C GLU A 93 -4.74 -8.76 -10.75
N VAL A 94 -3.95 -9.83 -10.59
CA VAL A 94 -2.80 -9.85 -9.68
C VAL A 94 -1.54 -9.48 -10.45
N LEU A 95 -0.86 -8.43 -9.99
CA LEU A 95 0.37 -7.87 -10.54
C LEU A 95 1.59 -8.31 -9.72
N PRO A 96 2.81 -8.30 -10.30
CA PRO A 96 4.03 -8.58 -9.58
C PRO A 96 4.37 -7.52 -8.53
N GLY A 97 5.12 -7.93 -7.51
CA GLY A 97 5.65 -7.09 -6.45
C GLY A 97 6.39 -7.92 -5.41
N GLY A 98 6.84 -7.26 -4.38
CA GLY A 98 7.41 -7.86 -3.18
C GLY A 98 7.52 -6.82 -2.08
N GLU A 99 7.25 -7.20 -0.84
CA GLU A 99 7.54 -6.37 0.32
C GLU A 99 8.98 -6.65 0.76
N VAL A 100 9.89 -5.76 0.38
CA VAL A 100 11.33 -5.93 0.58
C VAL A 100 11.74 -5.32 1.92
N ALA A 101 12.21 -6.15 2.84
CA ALA A 101 12.77 -5.65 4.10
C ALA A 101 13.99 -4.76 3.84
N GLU A 102 14.15 -3.66 4.60
CA GLU A 102 15.31 -2.78 4.46
C GLU A 102 16.63 -3.51 4.64
N THR A 103 16.63 -4.60 5.42
CA THR A 103 17.81 -5.44 5.67
C THR A 103 18.14 -6.38 4.51
N ALA A 104 17.20 -6.65 3.60
CA ALA A 104 17.40 -7.53 2.45
C ALA A 104 17.98 -6.78 1.23
N VAL A 105 17.76 -5.47 1.13
CA VAL A 105 18.07 -4.65 -0.07
C VAL A 105 19.51 -4.84 -0.57
N GLU A 106 20.50 -4.90 0.33
CA GLU A 106 21.91 -5.03 -0.05
C GLU A 106 22.24 -6.39 -0.69
N GLY A 107 21.49 -7.43 -0.31
CA GLY A 107 21.70 -8.78 -0.83
C GLY A 107 21.06 -9.05 -2.18
N LEU A 108 20.16 -8.17 -2.64
CA LEU A 108 19.43 -8.35 -3.90
C LEU A 108 20.19 -7.77 -5.09
N SER A 109 20.29 -8.55 -6.16
CA SER A 109 20.75 -8.09 -7.48
C SER A 109 19.73 -7.13 -8.12
N ASP A 110 20.14 -6.40 -9.18
CA ASP A 110 19.25 -5.54 -9.93
C ASP A 110 18.15 -6.34 -10.66
N GLU A 111 18.46 -7.56 -11.07
CA GLU A 111 17.48 -8.47 -11.67
C GLU A 111 16.40 -8.87 -10.64
N GLU A 112 16.81 -9.25 -9.42
CA GLU A 112 15.88 -9.59 -8.34
C GLU A 112 15.04 -8.40 -7.90
N LEU A 113 15.63 -7.20 -7.79
CA LEU A 113 14.87 -5.97 -7.54
C LEU A 113 13.85 -5.70 -8.64
N GLY A 114 14.20 -5.96 -9.91
CA GLY A 114 13.27 -5.88 -11.02
C GLY A 114 12.07 -6.83 -10.87
N HIS A 115 12.32 -8.06 -10.42
CA HIS A 115 11.26 -9.07 -10.22
C HIS A 115 10.31 -8.75 -9.06
N VAL A 116 10.76 -8.02 -8.05
CA VAL A 116 9.95 -7.63 -6.87
C VAL A 116 9.45 -6.19 -6.94
N SER A 117 9.73 -5.48 -8.05
CA SER A 117 9.16 -4.14 -8.30
C SER A 117 7.66 -4.21 -8.51
N LEU A 118 6.93 -3.20 -8.03
CA LEU A 118 5.48 -3.12 -8.15
C LEU A 118 5.05 -2.97 -9.60
N GLY A 119 4.24 -3.90 -10.10
CA GLY A 119 3.77 -3.92 -11.48
C GLY A 119 4.92 -4.09 -12.49
N ALA A 120 4.89 -3.34 -13.57
CA ALA A 120 5.99 -3.28 -14.57
C ALA A 120 6.98 -2.15 -14.27
N GLY A 121 6.86 -1.54 -13.10
CA GLY A 121 7.56 -0.34 -12.73
C GLY A 121 8.94 -0.57 -12.09
N ARG A 122 9.40 0.44 -11.39
CA ARG A 122 10.67 0.46 -10.66
C ARG A 122 10.49 0.85 -9.20
N TRP A 123 9.27 0.77 -8.70
CA TRP A 123 8.96 1.06 -7.31
C TRP A 123 9.12 -0.18 -6.45
N ILE A 124 9.92 -0.07 -5.42
CA ILE A 124 10.12 -1.10 -4.40
C ILE A 124 9.26 -0.74 -3.19
N LEU A 125 8.38 -1.64 -2.78
CA LEU A 125 7.72 -1.55 -1.50
C LEU A 125 8.74 -1.94 -0.42
N LEU A 126 9.20 -0.94 0.33
CA LEU A 126 10.30 -1.07 1.29
C LEU A 126 9.76 -1.15 2.71
N GLU A 127 9.93 -2.30 3.35
CA GLU A 127 9.51 -2.56 4.73
C GLU A 127 10.59 -2.10 5.72
N PRO A 128 10.27 -1.16 6.64
CA PRO A 128 11.18 -0.79 7.71
C PRO A 128 11.47 -1.96 8.66
N ALA A 129 12.69 -2.04 9.19
CA ALA A 129 13.02 -3.02 10.22
C ALA A 129 12.19 -2.77 11.51
N PRO A 130 11.92 -3.82 12.31
CA PRO A 130 11.19 -3.67 13.58
C PRO A 130 11.84 -2.64 14.51
N GLY A 131 11.02 -1.79 15.12
CA GLY A 131 11.46 -0.71 16.03
C GLY A 131 11.26 0.67 15.41
N PRO A 132 11.87 1.72 15.96
CA PRO A 132 11.81 3.08 15.41
C PRO A 132 12.41 3.16 14.00
N LEU A 133 11.86 4.04 13.14
CA LEU A 133 12.43 4.29 11.81
C LEU A 133 13.89 4.75 11.96
N SER A 134 14.79 4.16 11.18
CA SER A 134 16.23 4.28 11.34
C SER A 134 16.88 5.18 10.29
N ASP A 135 18.10 5.66 10.55
CA ASP A 135 18.93 6.32 9.53
C ASP A 135 19.34 5.33 8.43
N THR A 136 19.40 4.04 8.76
CA THR A 136 19.66 2.98 7.78
C THR A 136 18.55 2.94 6.73
N LEU A 137 17.28 3.04 7.13
CA LEU A 137 16.16 3.08 6.18
C LEU A 137 16.28 4.26 5.22
N ILE A 138 16.65 5.45 5.73
CA ILE A 138 16.87 6.64 4.88
C ILE A 138 18.01 6.37 3.87
N ALA A 139 19.11 5.77 4.33
CA ALA A 139 20.22 5.40 3.46
C ALA A 139 19.81 4.35 2.40
N ARG A 140 18.88 3.43 2.71
CA ARG A 140 18.35 2.44 1.75
C ARG A 140 17.54 3.12 0.64
N VAL A 141 16.76 4.16 0.95
CA VAL A 141 16.07 4.96 -0.08
C VAL A 141 17.07 5.55 -1.08
N GLY A 142 18.14 6.16 -0.58
CA GLY A 142 19.21 6.70 -1.43
C GLY A 142 19.88 5.62 -2.28
N HIS A 143 20.24 4.49 -1.66
CA HIS A 143 20.86 3.35 -2.34
C HIS A 143 20.00 2.78 -3.47
N LEU A 144 18.68 2.61 -3.23
CA LEU A 144 17.74 2.17 -4.26
C LEU A 144 17.65 3.20 -5.40
N ALA A 145 17.64 4.51 -5.08
CA ALA A 145 17.62 5.57 -6.08
C ALA A 145 18.88 5.55 -6.98
N GLU A 146 20.07 5.30 -6.42
CA GLU A 146 21.31 5.12 -7.17
C GLU A 146 21.26 3.93 -8.14
N ARG A 147 20.51 2.88 -7.78
CA ARG A 147 20.26 1.69 -8.62
C ARG A 147 19.10 1.85 -9.59
N GLY A 148 18.49 3.06 -9.69
CA GLY A 148 17.41 3.38 -10.62
C GLY A 148 16.02 3.01 -10.13
N HIS A 149 15.87 2.60 -8.86
CA HIS A 149 14.60 2.29 -8.24
C HIS A 149 14.04 3.47 -7.44
N ARG A 150 12.73 3.42 -7.15
CA ARG A 150 12.03 4.34 -6.26
C ARG A 150 11.51 3.57 -5.04
N SER A 151 11.34 4.23 -3.92
CA SER A 151 10.87 3.60 -2.68
C SER A 151 9.46 4.03 -2.33
N LEU A 152 8.59 3.05 -2.09
CA LEU A 152 7.32 3.21 -1.40
C LEU A 152 7.50 2.60 0.00
N ILE A 153 7.52 3.43 1.04
CA ILE A 153 7.73 2.97 2.42
C ILE A 153 6.44 2.32 2.92
N ALA A 154 6.54 1.05 3.31
CA ALA A 154 5.42 0.30 3.85
C ALA A 154 5.08 0.73 5.28
N HIS A 155 3.82 1.01 5.54
CA HIS A 155 3.17 1.18 6.85
C HIS A 155 4.04 1.78 7.98
N PRO A 156 4.70 2.95 7.81
CA PRO A 156 5.55 3.53 8.85
C PRO A 156 4.78 3.90 10.11
N GLU A 157 3.46 3.97 10.07
CA GLU A 157 2.58 4.18 11.23
C GLU A 157 2.70 3.07 12.29
N ARG A 158 3.32 1.93 11.96
CA ARG A 158 3.59 0.84 12.91
C ARG A 158 4.85 1.06 13.75
N HIS A 159 5.69 2.02 13.35
CA HIS A 159 7.02 2.28 13.94
C HIS A 159 6.97 3.47 14.89
N LEU A 160 6.15 3.36 15.96
CA LEU A 160 5.90 4.43 16.90
C LEU A 160 7.18 4.86 17.63
N SER A 161 7.53 6.14 17.51
CA SER A 161 8.62 6.79 18.25
C SER A 161 8.30 8.27 18.40
N ALA A 162 9.05 8.96 19.27
CA ALA A 162 8.83 10.39 19.50
C ALA A 162 9.16 11.25 18.26
N ASP A 163 10.03 10.76 17.39
CA ASP A 163 10.52 11.41 16.18
C ASP A 163 9.98 10.80 14.88
N MET A 164 8.91 9.98 14.97
CA MET A 164 8.35 9.27 13.79
C MET A 164 7.96 10.23 12.66
N TYR A 165 7.33 11.35 12.98
CA TYR A 165 6.90 12.32 11.95
C TYR A 165 8.08 12.96 11.21
N GLU A 166 9.11 13.34 11.95
CA GLU A 166 10.35 13.90 11.41
C GLU A 166 11.06 12.87 10.53
N ARG A 167 11.08 11.62 10.92
CA ARG A 167 11.68 10.52 10.17
C ARG A 167 10.92 10.23 8.88
N ILE A 168 9.59 10.19 8.92
CA ILE A 168 8.77 10.06 7.71
C ILE A 168 9.03 11.25 6.77
N ALA A 169 9.08 12.48 7.30
CA ALA A 169 9.39 13.65 6.48
C ALA A 169 10.79 13.58 5.86
N ALA A 170 11.78 13.03 6.56
CA ALA A 170 13.13 12.81 6.01
C ALA A 170 13.12 11.78 4.86
N LEU A 171 12.38 10.67 4.99
CA LEU A 171 12.21 9.68 3.91
C LEU A 171 11.57 10.31 2.66
N ILE A 172 10.55 11.15 2.86
CA ILE A 172 9.91 11.89 1.76
C ILE A 172 10.88 12.88 1.11
N ALA A 173 11.71 13.55 1.89
CA ALA A 173 12.74 14.47 1.37
C ALA A 173 13.79 13.75 0.51
N GLU A 174 14.08 12.47 0.79
CA GLU A 174 14.92 11.60 -0.05
C GLU A 174 14.20 11.06 -1.30
N GLY A 175 12.93 11.44 -1.50
CA GLY A 175 12.14 11.07 -2.68
C GLY A 175 11.31 9.79 -2.54
N ALA A 176 11.14 9.27 -1.34
CA ALA A 176 10.23 8.16 -1.09
C ALA A 176 8.77 8.63 -1.07
N LEU A 177 7.87 7.73 -1.48
CA LEU A 177 6.44 7.82 -1.12
C LEU A 177 6.17 7.00 0.14
N VAL A 178 5.05 7.24 0.77
CA VAL A 178 4.61 6.57 2.00
C VAL A 178 3.27 5.91 1.78
N GLN A 179 3.22 4.61 2.02
CA GLN A 179 2.00 3.81 2.04
C GLN A 179 1.55 3.61 3.49
N ALA A 180 0.29 3.87 3.77
CA ALA A 180 -0.34 3.57 5.04
C ALA A 180 -1.38 2.45 4.90
N THR A 181 -1.54 1.66 5.97
CA THR A 181 -2.55 0.58 6.00
C THR A 181 -3.94 1.17 6.15
N ALA A 182 -4.84 0.88 5.21
CA ALA A 182 -6.21 1.41 5.17
C ALA A 182 -7.00 1.14 6.46
N ASP A 183 -6.90 -0.09 6.98
CA ASP A 183 -7.62 -0.51 8.19
C ASP A 183 -7.27 0.32 9.45
N PHE A 184 -6.07 0.94 9.50
CA PHE A 184 -5.69 1.79 10.62
C PHE A 184 -6.49 3.10 10.68
N PHE A 185 -7.01 3.60 9.55
CA PHE A 185 -7.93 4.74 9.53
C PHE A 185 -9.31 4.42 10.10
N LEU A 186 -9.66 3.13 10.17
CA LEU A 186 -10.96 2.64 10.62
C LEU A 186 -10.96 2.24 12.10
N ARG A 187 -9.80 1.94 12.65
CA ARG A 187 -9.66 1.53 14.05
C ARG A 187 -9.59 2.74 14.97
N GLU A 188 -10.58 2.91 15.85
CA GLU A 188 -10.72 4.04 16.77
C GLU A 188 -9.41 4.43 17.48
N ARG A 189 -8.65 3.44 17.97
CA ARG A 189 -7.39 3.68 18.69
C ARG A 189 -6.27 4.31 17.85
N PHE A 190 -6.34 4.24 16.52
CA PHE A 190 -5.34 4.76 15.60
C PHE A 190 -5.82 5.94 14.77
N ALA A 191 -7.15 6.12 14.66
CA ALA A 191 -7.79 7.07 13.74
C ALA A 191 -7.24 8.50 13.86
N ASP A 192 -7.06 9.00 15.09
CA ASP A 192 -6.52 10.35 15.32
C ASP A 192 -5.07 10.48 14.82
N GLY A 193 -4.21 9.48 15.09
CA GLY A 193 -2.82 9.46 14.63
C GLY A 193 -2.73 9.38 13.10
N MET A 194 -3.55 8.54 12.48
CA MET A 194 -3.63 8.41 11.04
C MET A 194 -4.13 9.70 10.37
N ARG A 195 -5.14 10.34 10.97
CA ARG A 195 -5.63 11.63 10.54
C ARG A 195 -4.52 12.68 10.57
N MET A 196 -3.75 12.77 11.67
CA MET A 196 -2.64 13.71 11.80
C MET A 196 -1.54 13.46 10.74
N LEU A 197 -1.19 12.21 10.47
CA LEU A 197 -0.25 11.86 9.40
C LEU A 197 -0.75 12.33 8.03
N ALA A 198 -2.01 12.10 7.73
CA ALA A 198 -2.62 12.52 6.47
C ALA A 198 -2.71 14.06 6.34
N GLU A 199 -3.14 14.77 7.40
CA GLU A 199 -3.22 16.24 7.45
C GLU A 199 -1.86 16.92 7.22
N GLN A 200 -0.77 16.28 7.64
CA GLN A 200 0.60 16.77 7.45
C GLN A 200 1.18 16.40 6.07
N GLY A 201 0.45 15.66 5.22
CA GLY A 201 0.93 15.23 3.91
C GLY A 201 2.00 14.13 4.00
N LEU A 202 1.99 13.35 5.07
CA LEU A 202 2.95 12.27 5.32
C LEU A 202 2.43 10.88 4.86
N VAL A 203 1.24 10.83 4.25
CA VAL A 203 0.65 9.64 3.63
C VAL A 203 0.32 9.95 2.18
N HIS A 204 0.80 9.12 1.26
CA HIS A 204 0.62 9.27 -0.18
C HIS A 204 -0.29 8.21 -0.78
N ILE A 205 -0.20 6.99 -0.29
CA ILE A 205 -0.89 5.80 -0.79
C ILE A 205 -1.60 5.11 0.37
N LEU A 206 -2.82 4.62 0.13
CA LEU A 206 -3.43 3.60 0.99
C LEU A 206 -3.32 2.25 0.32
N SER A 207 -3.05 1.21 1.11
CA SER A 207 -3.11 -0.19 0.69
C SER A 207 -3.70 -1.03 1.79
N SER A 208 -4.18 -2.23 1.46
CA SER A 208 -4.83 -3.10 2.44
C SER A 208 -3.84 -3.72 3.41
N ASP A 209 -2.68 -4.13 2.91
CA ASP A 209 -1.74 -5.01 3.62
C ASP A 209 -2.46 -6.27 4.12
N ALA A 210 -3.33 -6.81 3.25
CA ALA A 210 -4.20 -7.93 3.57
C ALA A 210 -3.42 -9.24 3.60
N HIS A 211 -3.70 -10.07 4.62
CA HIS A 211 -3.02 -11.35 4.82
C HIS A 211 -3.96 -12.55 4.78
N SER A 212 -5.27 -12.37 4.94
CA SER A 212 -6.23 -13.47 4.94
C SER A 212 -7.65 -12.95 4.73
N SER A 213 -8.51 -13.80 4.19
CA SER A 213 -9.94 -13.55 4.10
C SER A 213 -10.67 -13.70 5.43
N HIS A 214 -10.08 -14.38 6.42
CA HIS A 214 -10.75 -14.83 7.64
C HIS A 214 -10.45 -13.99 8.89
N GLY A 215 -9.44 -13.14 8.87
CA GLY A 215 -9.05 -12.35 10.04
C GLY A 215 -7.83 -11.49 9.82
N GLY A 216 -7.51 -10.67 10.82
CA GLY A 216 -6.36 -9.78 10.73
C GLY A 216 -6.65 -8.51 9.93
N ARG A 217 -6.04 -8.38 8.78
CA ARG A 217 -6.21 -7.25 7.84
C ARG A 217 -6.98 -7.75 6.62
N PRO A 218 -8.24 -7.30 6.42
CA PRO A 218 -9.03 -7.67 5.25
C PRO A 218 -8.58 -6.88 4.01
N LEU A 219 -8.89 -7.44 2.83
CA LEU A 219 -8.61 -6.80 1.56
C LEU A 219 -9.74 -5.80 1.25
N HIS A 220 -9.70 -4.63 1.90
CA HIS A 220 -10.58 -3.50 1.59
C HIS A 220 -9.93 -2.16 1.93
N MET A 221 -10.30 -1.13 1.17
CA MET A 221 -9.76 0.23 1.30
C MET A 221 -10.83 1.32 1.14
N ALA A 222 -12.00 0.99 0.56
CA ALA A 222 -13.01 1.99 0.18
C ALA A 222 -13.46 2.84 1.36
N GLU A 223 -13.78 2.23 2.50
CA GLU A 223 -14.21 2.96 3.71
C GLU A 223 -13.10 3.90 4.24
N ALA A 224 -11.83 3.51 4.14
CA ALA A 224 -10.73 4.38 4.54
C ALA A 224 -10.62 5.62 3.63
N PHE A 225 -10.83 5.47 2.32
CA PHE A 225 -10.94 6.62 1.41
C PHE A 225 -12.14 7.50 1.73
N GLU A 226 -13.28 6.93 2.15
CA GLU A 226 -14.42 7.73 2.63
C GLU A 226 -14.04 8.57 3.85
N ARG A 227 -13.29 8.02 4.82
CA ARG A 227 -12.79 8.78 5.97
C ARG A 227 -11.86 9.93 5.57
N LEU A 228 -11.02 9.71 4.56
CA LEU A 228 -10.13 10.77 4.06
C LEU A 228 -10.89 11.93 3.40
N THR A 229 -12.13 11.74 2.92
CA THR A 229 -12.96 12.85 2.41
C THR A 229 -13.28 13.90 3.47
N GLU A 230 -13.24 13.51 4.74
CA GLU A 230 -13.53 14.39 5.88
C GLU A 230 -12.33 15.27 6.25
N ILE A 231 -11.17 15.05 5.64
CA ILE A 231 -9.93 15.81 5.91
C ILE A 231 -9.75 16.86 4.82
N GLU A 232 -9.99 18.13 5.16
CA GLU A 232 -9.98 19.26 4.20
C GLU A 232 -8.69 19.37 3.38
N SER A 233 -7.51 19.11 4.01
CA SER A 233 -6.22 19.16 3.33
C SER A 233 -5.96 17.98 2.41
N VAL A 234 -6.67 16.85 2.56
CA VAL A 234 -6.49 15.60 1.81
C VAL A 234 -7.53 15.45 0.71
N ALA A 235 -8.77 15.83 0.97
CA ALA A 235 -9.91 15.67 0.07
C ALA A 235 -9.63 16.08 -1.40
N PRO A 236 -8.93 17.19 -1.71
CA PRO A 236 -8.60 17.57 -3.09
C PRO A 236 -7.63 16.62 -3.79
N HIS A 237 -6.96 15.74 -3.06
CA HIS A 237 -5.89 14.85 -3.56
C HIS A 237 -6.32 13.38 -3.62
N LEU A 238 -7.55 13.04 -3.25
CA LEU A 238 -8.03 11.65 -3.18
C LEU A 238 -7.96 10.92 -4.52
N GLU A 239 -8.27 11.59 -5.62
CA GLU A 239 -8.12 11.00 -6.96
C GLU A 239 -6.67 10.61 -7.25
N TRP A 240 -5.74 11.47 -6.87
CA TRP A 240 -4.32 11.19 -7.02
C TRP A 240 -3.89 9.99 -6.15
N MET A 241 -4.29 9.97 -4.89
CA MET A 241 -3.93 8.91 -3.94
C MET A 241 -4.52 7.55 -4.30
N ARG A 242 -5.74 7.56 -4.85
CA ARG A 242 -6.53 6.34 -5.13
C ARG A 242 -6.22 5.72 -6.49
N ASN A 243 -6.00 6.55 -7.51
CA ASN A 243 -5.92 6.13 -8.90
C ASN A 243 -4.64 6.57 -9.59
N VAL A 244 -4.35 7.88 -9.62
CA VAL A 244 -3.26 8.42 -10.45
C VAL A 244 -1.91 7.88 -10.00
N ALA A 245 -1.62 7.94 -8.69
CA ALA A 245 -0.34 7.48 -8.18
C ALA A 245 -0.19 5.95 -8.23
N PRO A 246 -1.15 5.13 -7.77
CA PRO A 246 -1.07 3.68 -7.92
C PRO A 246 -0.91 3.23 -9.37
N GLN A 247 -1.66 3.83 -10.31
CA GLN A 247 -1.55 3.54 -11.72
C GLN A 247 -0.15 3.85 -12.27
N ALA A 248 0.37 5.06 -11.96
CA ALA A 248 1.72 5.45 -12.40
C ALA A 248 2.82 4.54 -11.82
N ILE A 249 2.65 4.09 -10.58
CA ILE A 249 3.57 3.15 -9.91
C ILE A 249 3.63 1.83 -10.65
N VAL A 250 2.48 1.20 -10.92
CA VAL A 250 2.43 -0.12 -11.57
C VAL A 250 2.82 -0.08 -13.04
N ASP A 251 2.62 1.06 -13.72
CA ASP A 251 2.99 1.25 -15.13
C ASP A 251 4.44 1.75 -15.30
N GLY A 252 5.14 2.02 -14.18
CA GLY A 252 6.52 2.51 -14.21
C GLY A 252 6.69 3.96 -14.70
N HIS A 253 5.62 4.75 -14.63
CA HIS A 253 5.63 6.14 -15.05
C HIS A 253 6.24 7.06 -13.99
N GLU A 254 6.77 8.22 -14.42
CA GLU A 254 7.18 9.26 -13.50
C GLU A 254 5.98 9.85 -12.77
N LEU A 255 6.18 10.18 -11.50
CA LEU A 255 5.13 10.65 -10.62
C LEU A 255 5.50 11.99 -9.98
N THR A 256 4.56 12.94 -10.01
CA THR A 256 4.68 14.21 -9.28
C THR A 256 3.66 14.22 -8.14
N VAL A 257 4.13 14.46 -6.92
CA VAL A 257 3.26 14.57 -5.74
C VAL A 257 2.58 15.95 -5.76
N PRO A 258 1.24 16.03 -5.77
CA PRO A 258 0.51 17.32 -5.86
C PRO A 258 0.42 18.06 -4.53
N PHE A 259 0.79 17.41 -3.43
CA PHE A 259 0.86 18.00 -2.10
C PHE A 259 2.27 17.71 -1.55
N GLY A 260 2.95 18.74 -1.13
CA GLY A 260 4.28 18.60 -0.55
C GLY A 260 4.25 18.87 0.94
N SER A 261 5.23 18.31 1.66
CA SER A 261 5.59 18.85 2.97
C SER A 261 5.70 20.38 2.82
N ARG A 262 4.88 21.14 3.54
CA ARG A 262 5.07 22.59 3.62
C ARG A 262 6.47 22.82 4.09
N SER A 263 7.36 23.24 3.18
CA SER A 263 8.66 23.80 3.57
C SER A 263 8.37 24.94 4.53
N ARG A 264 8.74 24.75 5.79
CA ARG A 264 8.72 25.82 6.79
C ARG A 264 9.78 26.85 6.45
#